data_2f508f040f44f73f5a1716878689b0a8
#
_entry.id   2f508f040f44f73f5a1716878689b0a8
#
_cell.length_a   1.000
_cell.length_b   1.000
_cell.length_c   1.000
_cell.angle_alpha   90.00
_cell.angle_beta   90.00
_cell.angle_gamma   90.00
#
_symmetry.space_group_name_H-M   'P 1'
#
loop_
_entity.id
_entity.type
_entity.pdbx_description
1 polymer ?
#
loop_
_entity_poly.entity_id
_entity_poly.type
_entity_poly.pdbx_seq_one_letter_code
_entity_poly.pdbx_strand_id
1 'polypeptide(L)'
;MYKRQINYNDRFEIGIVSPSYKVFSIADGYDNQFVAAMLKTHRALYSYMMVSEQGASIVRRNLNMEAFSQLVFKIPSLDKQREIGYAISLLKSQLKTANKIIKAYTSQKQYLLRQMFI
;
A
#
# COMPACT_ATOMS: atom_id res chain seq x y z
N MET A 1 7.69 15.11 -4.66
CA MET A 1 7.39 13.68 -4.72
C MET A 1 5.90 13.46 -4.48
N TYR A 2 5.17 13.13 -5.50
CA TYR A 2 3.72 12.91 -5.38
C TYR A 2 3.46 11.59 -4.63
N LYS A 3 2.97 11.68 -3.42
CA LYS A 3 2.49 10.49 -2.69
C LYS A 3 1.14 10.06 -3.27
N ARG A 4 1.18 9.30 -4.34
CA ARG A 4 0.02 8.56 -4.79
C ARG A 4 -0.10 7.33 -3.91
N GLN A 5 -1.13 7.30 -3.09
CA GLN A 5 -1.33 6.19 -2.19
C GLN A 5 -2.59 5.45 -2.59
N ILE A 6 -2.40 4.26 -3.09
CA ILE A 6 -3.41 3.23 -3.03
C ILE A 6 -3.07 2.35 -1.84
N ASN A 7 -4.00 2.18 -0.93
CA ASN A 7 -3.78 1.42 0.29
C ASN A 7 -4.84 0.34 0.45
N TYR A 8 -4.41 -0.79 0.94
CA TYR A 8 -5.26 -1.89 1.33
C TYR A 8 -5.49 -1.83 2.85
N ASN A 9 -6.74 -1.91 3.28
CA ASN A 9 -7.07 -1.95 4.70
C ASN A 9 -6.93 -3.39 5.23
N ASP A 10 -5.81 -3.67 5.83
CA ASP A 10 -5.50 -4.94 6.50
C ASP A 10 -5.46 -4.83 8.04
N ARG A 11 -5.88 -3.68 8.59
CA ARG A 11 -5.74 -3.36 10.01
C ARG A 11 -7.04 -3.24 10.76
N PHE A 12 -8.08 -2.77 10.11
CA PHE A 12 -9.35 -2.44 10.74
C PHE A 12 -10.50 -3.10 10.00
N GLU A 13 -11.45 -3.61 10.74
CA GLU A 13 -12.68 -4.15 10.17
C GLU A 13 -13.51 -3.02 9.53
N ILE A 14 -13.59 -1.89 10.19
CA ILE A 14 -14.28 -0.70 9.71
C ILE A 14 -13.35 0.49 9.83
N GLY A 15 -13.29 1.30 8.79
CA GLY A 15 -12.52 2.54 8.75
C GLY A 15 -13.29 3.69 8.12
N ILE A 16 -12.96 4.91 8.53
CA ILE A 16 -13.52 6.14 7.96
C ILE A 16 -12.46 6.79 7.08
N VAL A 17 -12.84 7.14 5.85
CA VAL A 17 -12.00 7.88 4.92
C VAL A 17 -12.72 9.11 4.41
N SER A 18 -11.96 10.11 3.96
CA SER A 18 -12.53 11.32 3.35
C SER A 18 -13.33 10.95 2.09
N PRO A 19 -14.44 11.64 1.81
CA PRO A 19 -15.23 11.44 0.58
C PRO A 19 -14.42 11.61 -0.72
N SER A 20 -13.28 12.27 -0.66
CA SER A 20 -12.38 12.43 -1.81
C SER A 20 -11.69 11.12 -2.24
N TYR A 21 -11.62 10.14 -1.32
CA TYR A 21 -11.04 8.84 -1.62
C TYR A 21 -12.08 7.91 -2.23
N LYS A 22 -11.67 7.18 -3.26
CA LYS A 22 -12.49 6.11 -3.83
C LYS A 22 -12.14 4.80 -3.11
N VAL A 23 -13.17 4.10 -2.69
CA VAL A 23 -13.04 2.82 -1.97
C VAL A 23 -13.53 1.69 -2.87
N PHE A 24 -12.74 0.63 -2.95
CA PHE A 24 -13.04 -0.56 -3.75
C PHE A 24 -12.87 -1.80 -2.91
N SER A 25 -13.64 -2.82 -3.21
CA SER A 25 -13.43 -4.18 -2.70
C SER A 25 -12.79 -5.05 -3.77
N ILE A 26 -12.01 -6.04 -3.33
CA ILE A 26 -11.45 -7.05 -4.22
C ILE A 26 -12.52 -8.11 -4.44
N ALA A 27 -12.78 -8.46 -5.70
CA ALA A 27 -13.76 -9.48 -6.05
C ALA A 27 -13.32 -10.87 -5.57
N ASP A 28 -14.29 -11.76 -5.41
CA ASP A 28 -14.02 -13.16 -5.09
C ASP A 28 -13.21 -13.83 -6.21
N GLY A 29 -12.41 -14.81 -5.84
CA GLY A 29 -11.53 -15.52 -6.77
C GLY A 29 -10.15 -14.91 -6.98
N TYR A 30 -9.81 -13.85 -6.23
CA TYR A 30 -8.48 -13.23 -6.24
C TYR A 30 -7.86 -13.28 -4.85
N ASP A 31 -6.54 -13.38 -4.80
CA ASP A 31 -5.80 -13.29 -3.54
C ASP A 31 -5.60 -11.82 -3.13
N ASN A 32 -6.09 -11.45 -1.96
CA ASN A 32 -6.09 -10.07 -1.49
C ASN A 32 -4.68 -9.48 -1.31
N GLN A 33 -3.76 -10.26 -0.78
CA GLN A 33 -2.38 -9.80 -0.56
C GLN A 33 -1.64 -9.61 -1.87
N PHE A 34 -1.85 -10.52 -2.82
CA PHE A 34 -1.30 -10.39 -4.17
C PHE A 34 -1.82 -9.14 -4.88
N VAL A 35 -3.15 -8.95 -4.90
CA VAL A 35 -3.78 -7.79 -5.56
C VAL A 35 -3.33 -6.49 -4.91
N ALA A 36 -3.31 -6.41 -3.59
CA ALA A 36 -2.85 -5.23 -2.86
C ALA A 36 -1.39 -4.85 -3.20
N ALA A 37 -0.52 -5.83 -3.36
CA ALA A 37 0.87 -5.61 -3.75
C ALA A 37 1.00 -5.22 -5.23
N MET A 38 0.27 -5.90 -6.12
CA MET A 38 0.27 -5.62 -7.55
C MET A 38 -0.18 -4.18 -7.85
N LEU A 39 -1.21 -3.70 -7.16
CA LEU A 39 -1.75 -2.35 -7.33
C LEU A 39 -0.78 -1.24 -6.88
N LYS A 40 0.26 -1.57 -6.12
CA LYS A 40 1.33 -0.64 -5.71
C LYS A 40 2.57 -0.67 -6.61
N THR A 41 2.61 -1.53 -7.60
CA THR A 41 3.75 -1.60 -8.54
C THR A 41 3.89 -0.32 -9.35
N HIS A 42 5.10 -0.02 -9.79
CA HIS A 42 5.37 1.13 -10.66
C HIS A 42 4.52 1.10 -11.94
N ARG A 43 4.32 -0.07 -12.51
CA ARG A 43 3.48 -0.25 -13.69
C ARG A 43 2.02 0.14 -13.42
N ALA A 44 1.47 -0.31 -12.30
CA ALA A 44 0.10 0.05 -11.91
C ALA A 44 -0.01 1.56 -11.64
N LEU A 45 0.93 2.14 -10.90
CA LEU A 45 0.97 3.57 -10.61
C LEU A 45 1.09 4.43 -11.88
N TYR A 46 1.87 3.98 -12.86
CA TYR A 46 1.95 4.64 -14.16
C TYR A 46 0.61 4.59 -14.89
N SER A 47 -0.08 3.44 -14.91
CA SER A 47 -1.41 3.32 -15.51
C SER A 47 -2.43 4.27 -14.87
N TYR A 48 -2.40 4.44 -13.54
CA TYR A 48 -3.27 5.41 -12.85
C TYR A 48 -2.93 6.85 -13.23
N MET A 49 -1.67 7.14 -13.44
CA MET A 49 -1.25 8.46 -13.90
C MET A 49 -1.84 8.80 -15.26
N MET A 50 -1.84 7.85 -16.18
CA MET A 50 -2.34 8.05 -17.54
C MET A 50 -3.85 8.30 -17.57
N VAL A 51 -4.62 7.74 -16.64
CA VAL A 51 -6.08 7.91 -16.55
C VAL A 51 -6.49 8.99 -15.54
N SER A 52 -5.55 9.74 -15.00
CA SER A 52 -5.82 10.84 -14.07
C SER A 52 -5.65 12.19 -14.76
N GLU A 53 -6.58 13.09 -14.51
CA GLU A 53 -6.55 14.45 -15.02
C GLU A 53 -5.93 15.40 -14.01
N GLN A 54 -5.23 16.42 -14.50
CA GLN A 54 -4.70 17.47 -13.65
C GLN A 54 -5.85 18.37 -13.21
N GLY A 55 -6.14 18.39 -11.91
CA GLY A 55 -7.15 19.26 -11.34
C GLY A 55 -6.65 20.71 -11.23
N ALA A 56 -7.48 21.59 -10.67
CA ALA A 56 -7.16 23.01 -10.45
C ALA A 56 -5.92 23.28 -9.58
N SER A 57 -5.43 22.27 -8.88
CA SER A 57 -4.20 22.31 -8.10
C SER A 57 -3.13 21.44 -8.75
N ILE A 58 -1.93 21.96 -8.88
CA ILE A 58 -0.75 21.25 -9.40
C ILE A 58 -0.46 19.96 -8.60
N VAL A 59 -0.92 19.90 -7.35
CA VAL A 59 -0.65 18.81 -6.41
C VAL A 59 -1.71 17.69 -6.47
N ARG A 60 -2.91 17.98 -6.96
CA ARG A 60 -4.02 17.01 -6.97
C ARG A 60 -4.42 16.66 -8.40
N ARG A 61 -4.40 15.36 -8.69
CA ARG A 61 -4.98 14.82 -9.90
C ARG A 61 -6.27 14.10 -9.56
N ASN A 62 -7.31 14.37 -10.32
CA ASN A 62 -8.57 13.64 -10.21
C ASN A 62 -8.50 12.39 -11.06
N LEU A 63 -8.89 11.26 -10.47
CA LEU A 63 -8.98 10.00 -11.18
C LEU A 63 -10.22 10.01 -12.07
N ASN A 64 -10.03 9.80 -13.38
CA ASN A 64 -11.16 9.55 -14.27
C ASN A 64 -11.65 8.12 -14.03
N MET A 65 -12.81 7.99 -13.39
CA MET A 65 -13.35 6.70 -12.98
C MET A 65 -13.73 5.80 -14.14
N GLU A 66 -14.19 6.37 -15.23
CA GLU A 66 -14.54 5.60 -16.44
C GLU A 66 -13.27 5.00 -17.08
N ALA A 67 -12.25 5.82 -17.30
CA ALA A 67 -10.97 5.34 -17.82
C ALA A 67 -10.27 4.38 -16.84
N PHE A 68 -10.38 4.62 -15.54
CA PHE A 68 -9.83 3.72 -14.52
C PHE A 68 -10.49 2.34 -14.56
N SER A 69 -11.80 2.27 -14.74
CA SER A 69 -12.53 1.00 -14.81
C SER A 69 -12.16 0.13 -16.02
N GLN A 70 -11.59 0.74 -17.06
CA GLN A 70 -11.13 0.06 -18.27
C GLN A 70 -9.69 -0.43 -18.20
N LEU A 71 -8.98 -0.15 -17.12
CA LEU A 71 -7.61 -0.64 -16.94
C LEU A 71 -7.60 -2.16 -16.82
N VAL A 72 -6.72 -2.78 -17.58
CA VAL A 72 -6.57 -4.24 -17.61
C VAL A 72 -5.17 -4.61 -17.12
N PHE A 73 -5.09 -5.51 -16.17
CA PHE A 73 -3.84 -6.07 -15.65
C PHE A 73 -3.77 -7.57 -15.96
N LYS A 74 -2.62 -8.01 -16.42
CA LYS A 74 -2.34 -9.44 -16.55
C LYS A 74 -1.97 -9.98 -15.18
N ILE A 75 -2.73 -10.95 -14.71
CA ILE A 75 -2.51 -11.61 -13.43
C ILE A 75 -2.36 -13.13 -13.62
N PRO A 76 -1.56 -13.80 -12.78
CA PRO A 76 -1.40 -15.24 -12.83
C PRO A 76 -2.64 -15.98 -12.31
N SER A 77 -2.61 -17.32 -12.38
CA SER A 77 -3.63 -18.16 -11.77
C SER A 77 -3.78 -17.91 -10.26
N LEU A 78 -4.93 -18.24 -9.71
CA LEU A 78 -5.21 -18.05 -8.28
C LEU A 78 -4.18 -18.76 -7.38
N ASP A 79 -3.75 -19.97 -7.75
CA ASP A 79 -2.73 -20.71 -6.98
C ASP A 79 -1.40 -19.96 -6.94
N LYS A 80 -0.99 -19.38 -8.07
CA LYS A 80 0.21 -18.55 -8.15
C LYS A 80 0.06 -17.23 -7.40
N GLN A 81 -1.12 -16.63 -7.43
CA GLN A 81 -1.43 -15.45 -6.61
C GLN A 81 -1.27 -15.73 -5.13
N ARG A 82 -1.80 -16.87 -4.65
CA ARG A 82 -1.70 -17.28 -3.25
C ARG A 82 -0.26 -17.51 -2.82
N GLU A 83 0.53 -18.17 -3.66
CA GLU A 83 1.96 -18.41 -3.42
C GLU A 83 2.71 -17.08 -3.26
N ILE A 84 2.53 -16.16 -4.20
CA ILE A 84 3.17 -14.84 -4.18
C ILE A 84 2.65 -14.01 -2.99
N GLY A 85 1.35 -13.99 -2.74
CA GLY A 85 0.73 -13.27 -1.64
C GLY A 85 1.23 -13.75 -0.28
N TYR A 86 1.41 -15.06 -0.11
CA TYR A 86 2.01 -15.64 1.09
C TYR A 86 3.46 -15.19 1.29
N ALA A 87 4.28 -15.23 0.24
CA ALA A 87 5.66 -14.76 0.30
C ALA A 87 5.74 -13.26 0.69
N ILE A 88 4.87 -12.43 0.12
CA ILE A 88 4.77 -11.01 0.46
C ILE A 88 4.37 -10.82 1.92
N SER A 89 3.42 -11.59 2.44
CA SER A 89 3.00 -11.54 3.84
C SER A 89 4.13 -11.88 4.79
N LEU A 90 4.95 -12.89 4.47
CA LEU A 90 6.14 -13.24 5.23
C LEU A 90 7.17 -12.10 5.25
N LEU A 91 7.46 -11.49 4.11
CA LEU A 91 8.38 -10.36 4.02
C LEU A 91 7.90 -9.15 4.82
N LYS A 92 6.61 -8.84 4.77
CA LYS A 92 6.01 -7.78 5.60
C LYS A 92 6.14 -8.07 7.09
N SER A 93 5.93 -9.32 7.50
CA SER A 93 6.08 -9.74 8.90
C SER A 93 7.52 -9.58 9.37
N GLN A 94 8.51 -9.99 8.58
CA GLN A 94 9.93 -9.81 8.86
C GLN A 94 10.31 -8.34 8.96
N LEU A 95 9.82 -7.50 8.06
CA LEU A 95 10.06 -6.06 8.07
C LEU A 95 9.47 -5.42 9.34
N LYS A 96 8.27 -5.80 9.73
CA LYS A 96 7.63 -5.34 10.97
C LYS A 96 8.46 -5.71 12.21
N THR A 97 8.97 -6.93 12.27
CA THR A 97 9.83 -7.40 13.36
C THR A 97 11.15 -6.63 13.40
N ALA A 98 11.81 -6.44 12.26
CA ALA A 98 13.04 -5.65 12.17
C ALA A 98 12.84 -4.20 12.62
N ASN A 99 11.73 -3.56 12.23
CA ASN A 99 11.40 -2.21 12.67
C ASN A 99 11.15 -2.12 14.18
N LYS A 100 10.53 -3.13 14.79
CA LYS A 100 10.37 -3.22 16.25
C LYS A 100 11.72 -3.30 16.97
N ILE A 101 12.65 -4.09 16.43
CA ILE A 101 14.01 -4.23 16.98
C ILE A 101 14.75 -2.90 16.90
N ILE A 102 14.69 -2.21 15.76
CA ILE A 102 15.30 -0.87 15.59
C ILE A 102 14.75 0.13 16.61
N LYS A 103 13.43 0.15 16.81
CA LYS A 103 12.82 1.03 17.83
C LYS A 103 13.28 0.69 19.23
N ALA A 104 13.39 -0.59 19.58
CA ALA A 104 13.86 -1.03 20.89
C ALA A 104 15.31 -0.59 21.13
N TYR A 105 16.20 -0.79 20.17
CA TYR A 105 17.59 -0.32 20.26
C TYR A 105 17.70 1.21 20.32
N THR A 106 16.90 1.93 19.59
CA THR A 106 16.86 3.39 19.64
C THR A 106 16.45 3.88 21.02
N SER A 107 15.44 3.28 21.64
CA SER A 107 15.00 3.60 23.00
C SER A 107 16.07 3.26 24.03
N GLN A 108 16.73 2.13 23.89
CA GLN A 108 17.85 1.73 24.78
C GLN A 108 19.01 2.71 24.65
N LYS A 109 19.39 3.10 23.45
CA LYS A 109 20.43 4.12 23.21
C LYS A 109 20.09 5.43 23.92
N GLN A 110 18.88 5.93 23.77
CA GLN A 110 18.42 7.15 24.41
C GLN A 110 18.46 7.06 25.94
N TYR A 111 18.03 5.94 26.49
CA TYR A 111 18.10 5.68 27.93
C TYR A 111 19.54 5.74 28.43
N LEU A 112 20.46 5.03 27.79
CA LEU A 112 21.87 5.02 28.17
C LEU A 112 22.51 6.40 28.07
N LEU A 113 22.21 7.17 27.01
CA LEU A 113 22.71 8.53 26.85
C LEU A 113 22.24 9.44 28.01
N ARG A 114 20.99 9.32 28.43
CA ARG A 114 20.46 10.08 29.57
C ARG A 114 21.16 9.71 30.85
N GLN A 115 21.52 8.43 31.08
CA GLN A 115 22.27 7.99 32.27
C GLN A 115 23.71 8.54 32.27
N MET A 116 24.32 8.72 31.12
CA MET A 116 25.70 9.20 31.00
C MET A 116 25.85 10.71 31.20
N PHE A 117 24.78 11.49 30.93
CA PHE A 117 24.82 12.96 30.94
C PHE A 117 23.92 13.62 32.00
N ILE A 118 23.68 12.94 33.07
CA ILE A 118 23.02 13.54 34.25
C ILE A 118 23.96 14.43 35.03
#